data_b77b36bab2fada0be3a7fc23de49c31c
#
_entry.id   b77b36bab2fada0be3a7fc23de49c31c
#
_cell.length_a   1.000
_cell.length_b   1.000
_cell.length_c   1.000
_cell.angle_alpha   90.00
_cell.angle_beta   90.00
_cell.angle_gamma   90.00
#
_symmetry.space_group_name_H-M   'P 1'
#
loop_
_entity.id
_entity.type
_entity.pdbx_description
1 polymer ?
#
loop_
_entity_poly.entity_id
_entity_poly.type
_entity_poly.pdbx_seq_one_letter_code
_entity_poly.pdbx_strand_id
1 'polypeptide(L)'
;MNIQNSGGNSMNKMEHITVVYFSPTGGTRKACLSLAMEMGKKVKDVDLCSLEGEYSFGPEDTVIVGVPVFGGRIPGYAAEKLTYLKGGGAAAVTAAVYGNRAFEDALLELDDCLKTQGFRIGAGTALLAEHSMVRDVAAGRPDGRDQKEMADFAAKILEKLEGDGWQEPQVPGNRPYRDWKQMPVIPLTNASCISCGLCAARCPVQA
;
A
#
# COMPACT_ATOMS: atom_id res chain seq x y z
N MET A 1 0.01 55.77 -4.48
CA MET A 1 -0.88 54.67 -4.08
C MET A 1 -0.38 53.38 -4.73
N ASN A 2 0.43 52.63 -4.01
CA ASN A 2 0.94 51.34 -4.47
C ASN A 2 -0.02 50.25 -4.01
N ILE A 3 -0.73 49.64 -4.95
CA ILE A 3 -1.53 48.44 -4.73
C ILE A 3 -0.55 47.28 -4.85
N GLN A 4 -0.13 46.73 -3.72
CA GLN A 4 0.58 45.46 -3.67
C GLN A 4 -0.44 44.37 -3.99
N ASN A 5 -0.27 43.74 -5.15
CA ASN A 5 -0.91 42.49 -5.51
C ASN A 5 -0.39 41.41 -4.55
N SER A 6 -1.23 41.00 -3.63
CA SER A 6 -1.01 39.81 -2.81
C SER A 6 -1.06 38.60 -3.75
N GLY A 7 0.13 38.01 -3.99
CA GLY A 7 0.27 36.82 -4.78
C GLY A 7 -0.62 35.71 -4.24
N GLY A 8 -1.50 35.21 -5.08
CA GLY A 8 -2.27 34.01 -4.81
C GLY A 8 -1.33 32.86 -4.55
N ASN A 9 -1.59 32.19 -3.44
CA ASN A 9 -0.93 30.93 -3.07
C ASN A 9 -1.24 29.94 -4.19
N SER A 10 -0.27 29.67 -5.04
CA SER A 10 -0.34 28.62 -6.04
C SER A 10 -0.51 27.32 -5.26
N MET A 11 -1.73 26.75 -5.25
CA MET A 11 -1.96 25.40 -4.75
C MET A 11 -0.97 24.49 -5.47
N ASN A 12 -0.06 23.91 -4.71
CA ASN A 12 0.95 22.98 -5.22
C ASN A 12 0.20 21.74 -5.69
N LYS A 13 -0.10 21.71 -7.00
CA LYS A 13 -0.91 20.65 -7.59
C LYS A 13 -0.06 19.38 -7.58
N MET A 14 -0.56 18.35 -6.93
CA MET A 14 0.05 17.01 -6.91
C MET A 14 0.43 16.57 -8.33
N GLU A 15 1.71 16.47 -8.63
CA GLU A 15 2.22 16.04 -9.95
C GLU A 15 2.63 14.57 -9.97
N HIS A 16 3.08 14.07 -8.84
CA HIS A 16 3.66 12.73 -8.70
C HIS A 16 3.02 11.99 -7.53
N ILE A 17 2.94 10.66 -7.68
CA ILE A 17 2.56 9.74 -6.62
C ILE A 17 3.63 8.67 -6.51
N THR A 18 4.12 8.43 -5.30
CA THR A 18 4.99 7.28 -5.04
C THR A 18 4.13 6.11 -4.55
N VAL A 19 4.25 4.95 -5.19
CA VAL A 19 3.60 3.71 -4.76
C VAL A 19 4.64 2.85 -4.07
N VAL A 20 4.49 2.66 -2.77
CA VAL A 20 5.34 1.80 -1.94
C VAL A 20 4.56 0.52 -1.66
N TYR A 21 5.16 -0.64 -1.87
CA TYR A 21 4.46 -1.90 -1.68
C TYR A 21 5.36 -3.02 -1.16
N PHE A 22 4.76 -3.92 -0.41
CA PHE A 22 5.29 -5.26 -0.18
C PHE A 22 4.49 -6.25 -1.02
N SER A 23 5.12 -6.90 -2.02
CA SER A 23 4.38 -7.70 -2.99
C SER A 23 5.15 -8.94 -3.47
N PRO A 24 5.31 -9.98 -2.63
CA PRO A 24 6.07 -11.18 -2.96
C PRO A 24 5.61 -11.91 -4.23
N THR A 25 4.31 -11.85 -4.54
CA THR A 25 3.69 -12.52 -5.69
C THR A 25 3.17 -11.58 -6.78
N GLY A 26 3.38 -10.27 -6.63
CA GLY A 26 2.97 -9.26 -7.60
C GLY A 26 1.54 -8.72 -7.45
N GLY A 27 0.66 -9.40 -6.70
CA GLY A 27 -0.76 -9.01 -6.57
C GLY A 27 -0.95 -7.63 -5.92
N THR A 28 -0.26 -7.37 -4.81
CA THR A 28 -0.31 -6.06 -4.12
C THR A 28 0.21 -4.94 -5.02
N ARG A 29 1.35 -5.15 -5.68
CA ARG A 29 1.91 -4.19 -6.64
C ARG A 29 0.90 -3.85 -7.74
N LYS A 30 0.30 -4.89 -8.37
CA LYS A 30 -0.70 -4.71 -9.42
C LYS A 30 -1.87 -3.85 -8.94
N ALA A 31 -2.45 -4.17 -7.78
CA ALA A 31 -3.60 -3.45 -7.24
C ALA A 31 -3.27 -1.98 -6.92
N CYS A 32 -2.15 -1.71 -6.25
CA CYS A 32 -1.73 -0.35 -5.90
C CYS A 32 -1.38 0.50 -7.11
N LEU A 33 -0.70 -0.07 -8.12
CA LEU A 33 -0.42 0.63 -9.36
C LEU A 33 -1.68 0.92 -10.17
N SER A 34 -2.67 -0.01 -10.17
CA SER A 34 -3.97 0.24 -10.80
C SER A 34 -4.66 1.46 -10.17
N LEU A 35 -4.71 1.55 -8.84
CA LEU A 35 -5.26 2.72 -8.16
C LEU A 35 -4.49 4.01 -8.50
N ALA A 36 -3.16 3.96 -8.50
CA ALA A 36 -2.33 5.12 -8.83
C ALA A 36 -2.55 5.62 -10.27
N MET A 37 -2.74 4.71 -11.23
CA MET A 37 -3.04 5.05 -12.62
C MET A 37 -4.38 5.77 -12.77
N GLU A 38 -5.40 5.37 -12.02
CA GLU A 38 -6.70 6.06 -12.00
C GLU A 38 -6.60 7.49 -11.42
N MET A 39 -5.60 7.79 -10.61
CA MET A 39 -5.33 9.16 -10.15
C MET A 39 -4.71 10.05 -11.23
N GLY A 40 -4.31 9.50 -12.39
CA GLY A 40 -3.85 10.27 -13.55
C GLY A 40 -2.56 11.07 -13.34
N LYS A 41 -1.72 10.66 -12.39
CA LYS A 41 -0.46 11.33 -12.03
C LYS A 41 0.75 10.52 -12.50
N LYS A 42 1.93 11.14 -12.52
CA LYS A 42 3.17 10.39 -12.74
C LYS A 42 3.43 9.47 -11.56
N VAL A 43 3.71 8.20 -11.82
CA VAL A 43 3.90 7.19 -10.78
C VAL A 43 5.36 6.77 -10.69
N LYS A 44 5.89 6.79 -9.46
CA LYS A 44 7.13 6.13 -9.09
C LYS A 44 6.79 4.95 -8.20
N ASP A 45 7.39 3.79 -8.42
CA ASP A 45 7.15 2.62 -7.56
C ASP A 45 8.40 2.24 -6.75
N VAL A 46 8.17 1.77 -5.52
CA VAL A 46 9.19 1.37 -4.55
C VAL A 46 8.79 0.03 -3.95
N ASP A 47 9.63 -0.99 -4.16
CA ASP A 47 9.43 -2.31 -3.60
C ASP A 47 10.10 -2.42 -2.23
N LEU A 48 9.31 -2.63 -1.18
CA LEU A 48 9.82 -2.83 0.18
C LEU A 48 10.68 -4.08 0.31
N CYS A 49 10.51 -5.09 -0.56
CA CYS A 49 11.36 -6.28 -0.53
C CYS A 49 12.82 -5.95 -0.84
N SER A 50 13.04 -4.98 -1.73
CA SER A 50 14.38 -4.55 -2.18
C SER A 50 14.88 -3.28 -1.50
N LEU A 51 14.09 -2.70 -0.61
CA LEU A 51 14.48 -1.47 0.07
C LEU A 51 15.60 -1.72 1.08
N GLU A 52 16.73 -1.07 0.86
CA GLU A 52 17.89 -1.06 1.75
C GLU A 52 18.01 0.33 2.38
N GLY A 53 17.87 0.42 3.71
CA GLY A 53 17.99 1.67 4.45
C GLY A 53 16.75 2.56 4.39
N GLU A 54 16.89 3.80 4.88
CA GLU A 54 15.77 4.74 5.01
C GLU A 54 15.36 5.36 3.68
N TYR A 55 14.06 5.55 3.52
CA TYR A 55 13.45 6.26 2.40
C TYR A 55 12.55 7.38 2.95
N SER A 56 12.92 8.62 2.66
CA SER A 56 12.28 9.80 3.25
C SER A 56 11.35 10.50 2.27
N PHE A 57 10.25 11.01 2.81
CA PHE A 57 9.24 11.83 2.14
C PHE A 57 9.15 13.20 2.83
N GLY A 58 8.48 14.13 2.19
CA GLY A 58 8.19 15.46 2.70
C GLY A 58 6.69 15.79 2.67
N PRO A 59 6.28 16.93 3.24
CA PRO A 59 4.87 17.30 3.37
C PRO A 59 4.13 17.50 2.04
N GLU A 60 4.87 17.69 0.95
CA GLU A 60 4.33 17.86 -0.41
C GLU A 60 4.15 16.52 -1.15
N ASP A 61 4.68 15.42 -0.59
CA ASP A 61 4.58 14.12 -1.21
C ASP A 61 3.23 13.47 -0.94
N THR A 62 2.75 12.73 -1.95
CA THR A 62 1.62 11.81 -1.83
C THR A 62 2.08 10.40 -2.12
N VAL A 63 1.77 9.49 -1.19
CA VAL A 63 2.25 8.12 -1.22
C VAL A 63 1.09 7.14 -1.10
N ILE A 64 1.02 6.15 -2.01
CA ILE A 64 0.16 4.98 -1.81
C ILE A 64 1.03 3.90 -1.18
N VAL A 65 0.66 3.39 -0.01
CA VAL A 65 1.37 2.30 0.66
C VAL A 65 0.49 1.06 0.70
N GLY A 66 0.94 0.00 0.04
CA GLY A 66 0.18 -1.24 -0.08
C GLY A 66 0.89 -2.46 0.50
N VAL A 67 0.15 -3.24 1.29
CA VAL A 67 0.63 -4.51 1.85
C VAL A 67 -0.40 -5.62 1.65
N PRO A 68 0.01 -6.89 1.50
CA PRO A 68 -0.94 -7.99 1.47
C PRO A 68 -1.46 -8.28 2.87
N VAL A 69 -2.64 -8.90 2.92
CA VAL A 69 -3.26 -9.35 4.17
C VAL A 69 -2.92 -10.82 4.41
N PHE A 70 -2.20 -11.12 5.46
CA PHE A 70 -1.89 -12.47 5.91
C PHE A 70 -2.60 -12.76 7.24
N GLY A 71 -3.61 -13.64 7.19
CA GLY A 71 -4.38 -14.00 8.37
C GLY A 71 -5.10 -12.83 9.06
N GLY A 72 -5.46 -11.77 8.32
CA GLY A 72 -6.14 -10.58 8.84
C GLY A 72 -5.23 -9.51 9.43
N ARG A 73 -3.93 -9.65 9.28
CA ARG A 73 -2.87 -8.75 9.73
C ARG A 73 -1.93 -8.40 8.57
N ILE A 74 -1.10 -7.39 8.74
CA ILE A 74 0.02 -7.17 7.80
C ILE A 74 1.13 -8.19 8.08
N PRO A 75 1.91 -8.64 7.06
CA PRO A 75 3.04 -9.54 7.29
C PRO A 75 4.09 -8.89 8.19
N GLY A 76 4.64 -9.64 9.16
CA GLY A 76 5.65 -9.11 10.10
C GLY A 76 6.88 -8.54 9.39
N TYR A 77 7.33 -9.17 8.30
CA TYR A 77 8.42 -8.64 7.49
C TYR A 77 8.05 -7.31 6.80
N ALA A 78 6.80 -7.17 6.34
CA ALA A 78 6.35 -5.88 5.80
C ALA A 78 6.31 -4.80 6.89
N ALA A 79 5.82 -5.12 8.10
CA ALA A 79 5.80 -4.21 9.23
C ALA A 79 7.23 -3.73 9.59
N GLU A 80 8.21 -4.62 9.58
CA GLU A 80 9.62 -4.28 9.77
C GLU A 80 10.12 -3.32 8.67
N LYS A 81 9.89 -3.64 7.41
CA LYS A 81 10.32 -2.79 6.28
C LYS A 81 9.64 -1.42 6.25
N LEU A 82 8.40 -1.32 6.72
CA LEU A 82 7.71 -0.03 6.86
C LEU A 82 8.43 0.93 7.83
N THR A 83 9.22 0.42 8.79
CA THR A 83 10.00 1.29 9.70
C THR A 83 11.11 2.06 8.99
N TYR A 84 11.51 1.64 7.80
CA TYR A 84 12.51 2.34 6.98
C TYR A 84 11.93 3.58 6.27
N LEU A 85 10.61 3.70 6.20
CA LEU A 85 9.97 4.87 5.62
C LEU A 85 9.95 6.02 6.64
N LYS A 86 10.26 7.23 6.19
CA LYS A 86 10.16 8.47 6.99
C LYS A 86 9.17 9.40 6.31
N GLY A 87 8.00 9.51 6.91
CA GLY A 87 6.85 10.20 6.30
C GLY A 87 7.01 11.71 6.19
N GLY A 88 7.68 12.36 7.15
CA GLY A 88 7.93 13.80 7.10
C GLY A 88 6.68 14.68 6.91
N GLY A 89 5.49 14.20 7.27
CA GLY A 89 4.22 14.88 7.05
C GLY A 89 3.55 14.59 5.69
N ALA A 90 4.13 13.72 4.85
CA ALA A 90 3.54 13.30 3.58
C ALA A 90 2.13 12.73 3.74
N ALA A 91 1.28 12.96 2.74
CA ALA A 91 -0.04 12.34 2.67
C ALA A 91 0.07 10.88 2.23
N ALA A 92 -0.48 9.95 3.02
CA ALA A 92 -0.50 8.53 2.69
C ALA A 92 -1.91 8.04 2.37
N VAL A 93 -2.02 7.25 1.30
CA VAL A 93 -3.18 6.42 0.99
C VAL A 93 -2.80 4.98 1.32
N THR A 94 -3.47 4.38 2.29
CA THR A 94 -3.18 3.01 2.73
C THR A 94 -4.02 2.00 1.96
N ALA A 95 -3.41 0.87 1.59
CA ALA A 95 -4.07 -0.20 0.84
C ALA A 95 -3.77 -1.57 1.45
N ALA A 96 -4.78 -2.18 2.10
CA ALA A 96 -4.73 -3.58 2.50
C ALA A 96 -5.21 -4.45 1.34
N VAL A 97 -4.30 -5.22 0.73
CA VAL A 97 -4.62 -6.03 -0.46
C VAL A 97 -4.87 -7.48 -0.06
N TYR A 98 -6.06 -8.00 -0.38
CA TYR A 98 -6.48 -9.30 0.12
C TYR A 98 -7.11 -10.19 -0.96
N GLY A 99 -7.06 -11.51 -0.70
CA GLY A 99 -7.55 -12.55 -1.61
C GLY A 99 -8.99 -12.98 -1.31
N ASN A 100 -9.94 -12.04 -1.23
CA ASN A 100 -11.40 -12.27 -1.13
C ASN A 100 -11.92 -13.01 0.11
N ARG A 101 -11.14 -13.17 1.19
CA ARG A 101 -11.69 -13.67 2.46
C ARG A 101 -12.13 -12.52 3.37
N ALA A 102 -11.16 -11.84 3.97
CA ALA A 102 -11.33 -10.67 4.83
C ALA A 102 -9.97 -9.98 5.02
N PHE A 103 -9.98 -8.68 5.26
CA PHE A 103 -8.76 -7.93 5.60
C PHE A 103 -8.66 -7.65 7.11
N GLU A 104 -9.73 -7.81 7.86
CA GLU A 104 -9.81 -7.71 9.33
C GLU A 104 -9.09 -6.47 9.87
N ASP A 105 -8.00 -6.63 10.64
CA ASP A 105 -7.30 -5.51 11.27
C ASP A 105 -6.13 -4.96 10.44
N ALA A 106 -5.82 -5.56 9.29
CA ALA A 106 -4.63 -5.22 8.49
C ALA A 106 -4.61 -3.76 8.02
N LEU A 107 -5.76 -3.18 7.68
CA LEU A 107 -5.81 -1.78 7.22
C LEU A 107 -5.53 -0.82 8.38
N LEU A 108 -6.13 -1.07 9.54
CA LEU A 108 -5.90 -0.27 10.75
C LEU A 108 -4.45 -0.39 11.23
N GLU A 109 -3.89 -1.59 11.19
CA GLU A 109 -2.49 -1.83 11.55
C GLU A 109 -1.52 -1.08 10.61
N LEU A 110 -1.81 -1.08 9.30
CA LEU A 110 -1.03 -0.31 8.33
C LEU A 110 -1.09 1.19 8.61
N ASP A 111 -2.28 1.73 8.90
CA ASP A 111 -2.44 3.14 9.27
C ASP A 111 -1.60 3.50 10.50
N ASP A 112 -1.66 2.68 11.55
CA ASP A 112 -0.91 2.91 12.78
C ASP A 112 0.61 2.84 12.56
N CYS A 113 1.07 1.88 11.74
CA CYS A 113 2.48 1.80 11.36
C CYS A 113 2.95 3.07 10.66
N LEU A 114 2.20 3.56 9.68
CA LEU A 114 2.59 4.75 8.92
C LEU A 114 2.50 6.04 9.74
N LYS A 115 1.50 6.18 10.61
CA LYS A 115 1.42 7.30 11.56
C LYS A 115 2.65 7.37 12.45
N THR A 116 3.11 6.21 12.93
CA THR A 116 4.35 6.11 13.73
C THR A 116 5.59 6.56 12.94
N GLN A 117 5.57 6.41 11.61
CA GLN A 117 6.64 6.87 10.73
C GLN A 117 6.46 8.33 10.26
N GLY A 118 5.48 9.07 10.79
CA GLY A 118 5.27 10.50 10.52
C GLY A 118 4.48 10.81 9.23
N PHE A 119 3.71 9.85 8.71
CA PHE A 119 2.74 10.10 7.63
C PHE A 119 1.42 10.62 8.19
N ARG A 120 0.69 11.36 7.36
CA ARG A 120 -0.71 11.77 7.59
C ARG A 120 -1.60 10.90 6.70
N ILE A 121 -2.54 10.17 7.29
CA ILE A 121 -3.39 9.26 6.51
C ILE A 121 -4.50 10.05 5.83
N GLY A 122 -4.43 10.16 4.51
CA GLY A 122 -5.41 10.85 3.68
C GLY A 122 -6.61 9.99 3.34
N ALA A 123 -6.37 8.71 3.01
CA ALA A 123 -7.40 7.73 2.71
C ALA A 123 -6.93 6.33 3.05
N GLY A 124 -7.87 5.40 3.29
CA GLY A 124 -7.60 3.98 3.47
C GLY A 124 -8.55 3.13 2.63
N THR A 125 -8.03 2.05 2.04
CA THR A 125 -8.81 1.13 1.21
C THR A 125 -8.40 -0.32 1.39
N ALA A 126 -9.35 -1.23 1.17
CA ALA A 126 -9.08 -2.65 1.01
C ALA A 126 -9.28 -3.02 -0.46
N LEU A 127 -8.20 -3.45 -1.12
CA LEU A 127 -8.21 -3.80 -2.54
C LEU A 127 -8.21 -5.31 -2.73
N LEU A 128 -9.05 -5.76 -3.66
CA LEU A 128 -9.13 -7.17 -3.99
C LEU A 128 -8.09 -7.55 -5.03
N ALA A 129 -7.38 -8.67 -4.77
CA ALA A 129 -6.47 -9.28 -5.73
C ALA A 129 -6.67 -10.79 -5.78
N GLU A 130 -6.24 -11.42 -6.87
CA GLU A 130 -6.20 -12.87 -6.99
C GLU A 130 -5.43 -13.48 -5.81
N HIS A 131 -6.00 -14.52 -5.19
CA HIS A 131 -5.40 -15.16 -4.03
C HIS A 131 -4.09 -15.87 -4.40
N SER A 132 -3.01 -15.53 -3.71
CA SER A 132 -1.65 -15.98 -4.08
C SER A 132 -1.43 -17.49 -4.04
N MET A 133 -2.13 -18.22 -3.16
CA MET A 133 -2.01 -19.67 -3.02
C MET A 133 -3.17 -20.44 -3.67
N VAL A 134 -4.40 -19.92 -3.61
CA VAL A 134 -5.60 -20.55 -4.17
C VAL A 134 -6.06 -19.71 -5.35
N ARG A 135 -5.44 -19.93 -6.52
CA ARG A 135 -5.56 -19.08 -7.70
C ARG A 135 -6.97 -18.95 -8.28
N ASP A 136 -7.85 -19.91 -8.00
CA ASP A 136 -9.27 -19.87 -8.39
C ASP A 136 -10.07 -18.84 -7.57
N VAL A 137 -9.58 -18.45 -6.40
CA VAL A 137 -10.22 -17.43 -5.56
C VAL A 137 -9.84 -16.05 -6.06
N ALA A 138 -10.84 -15.25 -6.40
CA ALA A 138 -10.67 -13.92 -7.01
C ALA A 138 -9.76 -13.93 -8.25
N ALA A 139 -9.85 -14.99 -9.06
CA ALA A 139 -9.04 -15.18 -10.26
C ALA A 139 -9.13 -13.96 -11.19
N GLY A 140 -7.98 -13.50 -11.67
CA GLY A 140 -7.87 -12.36 -12.57
C GLY A 140 -8.04 -10.97 -11.94
N ARG A 141 -8.39 -10.89 -10.64
CA ARG A 141 -8.57 -9.58 -9.94
C ARG A 141 -7.22 -8.88 -9.68
N PRO A 142 -7.18 -7.52 -9.70
CA PRO A 142 -8.29 -6.63 -10.03
C PRO A 142 -8.68 -6.70 -11.50
N ASP A 143 -10.01 -6.64 -11.77
CA ASP A 143 -10.64 -6.67 -13.09
C ASP A 143 -11.28 -5.33 -13.48
N GLY A 144 -12.10 -5.29 -14.54
CA GLY A 144 -12.74 -4.07 -15.01
C GLY A 144 -13.76 -3.47 -14.03
N ARG A 145 -14.33 -4.25 -13.09
CA ARG A 145 -15.21 -3.72 -12.03
C ARG A 145 -14.37 -3.03 -10.97
N ASP A 146 -13.27 -3.67 -10.56
CA ASP A 146 -12.33 -3.07 -9.62
C ASP A 146 -11.77 -1.76 -10.15
N GLN A 147 -11.43 -1.70 -11.44
CA GLN A 147 -10.92 -0.49 -12.08
C GLN A 147 -11.92 0.66 -11.99
N LYS A 148 -13.20 0.39 -12.22
CA LYS A 148 -14.25 1.41 -12.08
C LYS A 148 -14.37 1.91 -10.63
N GLU A 149 -14.39 1.00 -9.66
CA GLU A 149 -14.43 1.37 -8.24
C GLU A 149 -13.18 2.15 -7.81
N MET A 150 -12.00 1.75 -8.34
CA MET A 150 -10.75 2.46 -8.13
C MET A 150 -10.76 3.86 -8.73
N ALA A 151 -11.34 4.05 -9.92
CA ALA A 151 -11.47 5.37 -10.55
C ALA A 151 -12.35 6.32 -9.72
N ASP A 152 -13.51 5.83 -9.24
CA ASP A 152 -14.41 6.59 -8.37
C ASP A 152 -13.72 6.94 -7.03
N PHE A 153 -12.95 6.02 -6.49
CA PHE A 153 -12.19 6.23 -5.25
C PHE A 153 -11.03 7.20 -5.45
N ALA A 154 -10.28 7.06 -6.56
CA ALA A 154 -9.19 7.95 -6.93
C ALA A 154 -9.65 9.41 -7.06
N ALA A 155 -10.81 9.64 -7.68
CA ALA A 155 -11.39 10.98 -7.77
C ALA A 155 -11.67 11.60 -6.39
N LYS A 156 -12.23 10.82 -5.46
CA LYS A 156 -12.48 11.25 -4.07
C LYS A 156 -11.19 11.52 -3.29
N ILE A 157 -10.15 10.71 -3.51
CA ILE A 157 -8.83 10.94 -2.90
C ILE A 157 -8.26 12.27 -3.38
N LEU A 158 -8.27 12.52 -4.69
CA LEU A 158 -7.74 13.75 -5.27
C LEU A 158 -8.49 14.97 -4.76
N GLU A 159 -9.82 14.94 -4.79
CA GLU A 159 -10.67 16.03 -4.27
C GLU A 159 -10.32 16.32 -2.79
N LYS A 160 -10.17 15.28 -1.98
CA LYS A 160 -9.84 15.43 -0.56
C LYS A 160 -8.44 15.97 -0.33
N LEU A 161 -7.43 15.43 -1.00
CA LEU A 161 -6.02 15.79 -0.76
C LEU A 161 -5.63 17.12 -1.39
N GLU A 162 -6.29 17.54 -2.47
CA GLU A 162 -6.12 18.87 -3.10
C GLU A 162 -6.92 19.97 -2.37
N GLY A 163 -7.82 19.59 -1.44
CA GLY A 163 -8.58 20.51 -0.60
C GLY A 163 -7.84 20.88 0.68
N ASP A 164 -8.22 22.02 1.27
CA ASP A 164 -7.62 22.51 2.53
C ASP A 164 -8.15 21.74 3.75
N GLY A 165 -7.26 21.45 4.71
CA GLY A 165 -7.64 21.01 6.05
C GLY A 165 -8.33 19.65 6.15
N TRP A 166 -8.04 18.72 5.24
CA TRP A 166 -8.62 17.38 5.28
C TRP A 166 -8.30 16.61 6.56
N GLN A 167 -9.29 15.85 7.02
CA GLN A 167 -9.18 15.02 8.22
C GLN A 167 -8.77 13.59 7.88
N GLU A 168 -8.05 12.96 8.79
CA GLU A 168 -7.73 11.54 8.67
C GLU A 168 -8.99 10.67 8.72
N PRO A 169 -9.08 9.61 7.90
CA PRO A 169 -10.22 8.70 7.91
C PRO A 169 -10.17 7.81 9.15
N GLN A 170 -11.35 7.34 9.57
CA GLN A 170 -11.46 6.20 10.43
C GLN A 170 -11.59 4.95 9.56
N VAL A 171 -10.62 4.05 9.64
CA VAL A 171 -10.64 2.77 8.93
C VAL A 171 -11.15 1.64 9.82
N PRO A 172 -11.77 0.60 9.26
CA PRO A 172 -12.21 -0.56 10.03
C PRO A 172 -11.02 -1.36 10.57
N GLY A 173 -11.24 -1.96 11.74
CA GLY A 173 -10.30 -2.79 12.48
C GLY A 173 -10.54 -2.68 13.98
N ASN A 174 -9.84 -3.50 14.76
CA ASN A 174 -9.96 -3.57 16.21
C ASN A 174 -8.63 -3.30 16.89
N ARG A 175 -8.67 -2.72 18.08
CA ARG A 175 -7.52 -2.65 19.01
C ARG A 175 -7.94 -3.27 20.36
N PRO A 176 -7.18 -4.25 20.87
CA PRO A 176 -5.98 -4.84 20.28
C PRO A 176 -6.29 -5.58 18.97
N TYR A 177 -5.31 -5.61 18.05
CA TYR A 177 -5.42 -6.40 16.83
C TYR A 177 -5.59 -7.88 17.17
N ARG A 178 -6.21 -8.63 16.23
CA ARG A 178 -6.30 -10.07 16.37
C ARG A 178 -4.92 -10.72 16.52
N ASP A 179 -4.85 -11.81 17.27
CA ASP A 179 -3.61 -12.55 17.45
C ASP A 179 -3.07 -13.08 16.11
N TRP A 180 -1.79 -12.85 15.89
CA TRP A 180 -1.09 -13.48 14.78
C TRP A 180 -0.84 -14.95 15.11
N LYS A 181 -1.38 -15.83 14.28
CA LYS A 181 -1.08 -17.27 14.36
C LYS A 181 -0.24 -17.64 13.16
N GLN A 182 1.02 -17.95 13.39
CA GLN A 182 1.88 -18.50 12.35
C GLN A 182 1.30 -19.86 11.90
N MET A 183 1.05 -19.98 10.60
CA MET A 183 0.68 -21.29 10.05
C MET A 183 1.91 -22.21 10.08
N PRO A 184 1.81 -23.43 10.60
CA PRO A 184 2.94 -24.37 10.67
C PRO A 184 3.16 -25.04 9.30
N VAL A 185 3.26 -24.24 8.25
CA VAL A 185 3.43 -24.71 6.87
C VAL A 185 4.74 -24.16 6.34
N ILE A 186 5.60 -25.02 5.90
CA ILE A 186 6.87 -24.69 5.24
C ILE A 186 6.85 -25.20 3.80
N PRO A 187 7.45 -24.48 2.85
CA PRO A 187 7.60 -24.98 1.48
C PRO A 187 8.48 -26.23 1.48
N LEU A 188 8.03 -27.28 0.80
CA LEU A 188 8.79 -28.50 0.60
C LEU A 188 9.00 -28.71 -0.90
N THR A 189 10.18 -29.19 -1.27
CA THR A 189 10.47 -29.64 -2.64
C THR A 189 10.00 -31.07 -2.84
N ASN A 190 9.58 -31.40 -4.05
CA ASN A 190 9.25 -32.77 -4.47
C ASN A 190 10.36 -33.35 -5.37
N ALA A 191 10.16 -34.56 -5.87
CA ALA A 191 11.12 -35.26 -6.74
C ALA A 191 11.41 -34.56 -8.09
N SER A 192 10.61 -33.58 -8.49
CA SER A 192 10.86 -32.76 -9.69
C SER A 192 11.83 -31.61 -9.47
N CYS A 193 12.31 -31.43 -8.24
CA CYS A 193 13.29 -30.38 -7.91
C CYS A 193 14.66 -30.71 -8.53
N ILE A 194 15.15 -29.81 -9.39
CA ILE A 194 16.47 -29.92 -10.03
C ILE A 194 17.57 -29.14 -9.29
N SER A 195 17.28 -28.65 -8.09
CA SER A 195 18.20 -27.88 -7.25
C SER A 195 18.81 -26.63 -7.93
N CYS A 196 18.06 -25.98 -8.81
CA CYS A 196 18.52 -24.79 -9.57
C CYS A 196 18.66 -23.50 -8.73
N GLY A 197 18.25 -23.50 -7.45
CA GLY A 197 18.37 -22.35 -6.55
C GLY A 197 17.41 -21.17 -6.83
N LEU A 198 16.56 -21.25 -7.85
CA LEU A 198 15.70 -20.11 -8.28
C LEU A 198 14.73 -19.66 -7.19
N CYS A 199 14.17 -20.59 -6.40
CA CYS A 199 13.28 -20.27 -5.29
C CYS A 199 13.99 -19.47 -4.19
N ALA A 200 15.22 -19.81 -3.85
CA ALA A 200 16.04 -19.07 -2.89
C ALA A 200 16.43 -17.69 -3.46
N ALA A 201 16.89 -17.63 -4.71
CA ALA A 201 17.29 -16.38 -5.36
C ALA A 201 16.13 -15.36 -5.52
N ARG A 202 14.87 -15.85 -5.59
CA ARG A 202 13.67 -15.02 -5.70
C ARG A 202 12.94 -14.83 -4.36
N CYS A 203 13.45 -15.38 -3.28
CA CYS A 203 12.82 -15.23 -1.98
C CYS A 203 12.95 -13.78 -1.49
N PRO A 204 11.84 -13.06 -1.24
CA PRO A 204 11.90 -11.66 -0.81
C PRO A 204 12.44 -11.49 0.60
N VAL A 205 12.50 -12.56 1.38
CA VAL A 205 13.01 -12.59 2.77
C VAL A 205 14.32 -13.38 2.91
N GLN A 206 14.88 -13.85 1.80
CA GLN A 206 16.15 -14.58 1.74
C GLN A 206 16.22 -15.80 2.67
N ALA A 207 15.10 -16.50 2.84
CA ALA A 207 14.96 -17.67 3.70
C ALA A 207 15.46 -18.96 3.02
#